data_5eddcc8de070c5e4b47724824fdcc17a
#
_entry.id   5eddcc8de070c5e4b47724824fdcc17a
#
_cell.length_a   1.000
_cell.length_b   1.000
_cell.length_c   1.000
_cell.angle_alpha   90.00
_cell.angle_beta   90.00
_cell.angle_gamma   90.00
#
_symmetry.space_group_name_H-M   'P 1'
#
loop_
_entity.id
_entity.type
_entity.pdbx_description
1 polymer ?
#
loop_
_entity_poly.entity_id
_entity_poly.type
_entity_poly.pdbx_seq_one_letter_code
_entity_poly.pdbx_strand_id
1 'polypeptide(L)'
;MDIKEIEEKHISVLLNELVEAIEIKNGRKNIIVDCTLWMWWHASKIIEKMNKDDIFIWFDADIKNLDLAKVRLDRINNDNKVKIILINSNFVNLKKELEEEWIDSITWIYYDLWLSSLHLDEADRGFSFMLDGPLDMRLDKSKWKTAAEIVNSYTQAELREIFIKYWEEPWANKIAARIVETRKNKKRFETTSELSEIIPGLPKTKSRIFQAIRIEVNKELEVIEKSLNDALNLLEKDGKIFVISFHSLEDRITKQIFKRETKDCICDDLICSCGHEKTLKLLNKKPIIPTEEEIIKNPRSRSAKARSAIKIK
;
A
#
# COMPACT_ATOMS: atom_id res chain seq x y z
N MET A 1 7.18 -2.09 -23.10
CA MET A 1 6.46 -3.34 -22.80
C MET A 1 5.07 -3.18 -23.38
N ASP A 2 4.63 -4.14 -24.20
CA ASP A 2 3.30 -4.08 -24.82
C ASP A 2 2.24 -4.31 -23.72
N ILE A 3 1.12 -3.56 -23.78
CA ILE A 3 -0.01 -3.69 -22.83
C ILE A 3 -0.49 -5.12 -22.72
N LYS A 4 -0.47 -5.89 -23.84
CA LYS A 4 -0.84 -7.31 -23.86
C LYS A 4 0.11 -8.19 -23.05
N GLU A 5 1.41 -7.95 -23.11
CA GLU A 5 2.41 -8.69 -22.31
C GLU A 5 2.24 -8.45 -20.81
N ILE A 6 1.81 -7.24 -20.45
CA ILE A 6 1.54 -6.86 -19.06
C ILE A 6 0.26 -7.56 -18.58
N GLU A 7 -0.77 -7.64 -19.43
CA GLU A 7 -2.04 -8.30 -19.14
C GLU A 7 -1.89 -9.81 -18.89
N GLU A 8 -1.02 -10.47 -19.62
CA GLU A 8 -0.79 -11.91 -19.48
C GLU A 8 0.03 -12.30 -18.24
N LYS A 9 0.85 -11.36 -17.74
CA LYS A 9 1.78 -11.63 -16.63
C LYS A 9 1.22 -11.29 -15.24
N HIS A 10 0.10 -10.57 -15.18
CA HIS A 10 -0.38 -10.05 -13.90
C HIS A 10 -1.78 -10.56 -13.54
N ILE A 11 -1.90 -11.12 -12.35
CA ILE A 11 -3.16 -11.54 -11.72
C ILE A 11 -3.35 -10.70 -10.47
N SER A 12 -4.42 -9.89 -10.44
CA SER A 12 -4.77 -9.10 -9.25
C SER A 12 -5.13 -10.02 -8.08
N VAL A 13 -4.70 -9.61 -6.90
CA VAL A 13 -4.91 -10.38 -5.67
C VAL A 13 -6.28 -10.05 -5.07
N LEU A 14 -7.04 -11.08 -4.67
CA LEU A 14 -8.37 -10.96 -4.07
C LEU A 14 -9.33 -10.09 -4.91
N LEU A 15 -9.23 -10.18 -6.25
CA LEU A 15 -10.03 -9.40 -7.18
C LEU A 15 -11.53 -9.65 -6.99
N ASN A 16 -11.93 -10.92 -6.93
CA ASN A 16 -13.34 -11.28 -6.80
C ASN A 16 -13.91 -10.81 -5.47
N GLU A 17 -13.17 -11.02 -4.39
CA GLU A 17 -13.58 -10.63 -3.03
C GLU A 17 -13.76 -9.11 -2.90
N LEU A 18 -12.87 -8.32 -3.51
CA LEU A 18 -13.03 -6.86 -3.55
C LEU A 18 -14.24 -6.46 -4.38
N VAL A 19 -14.36 -6.99 -5.60
CA VAL A 19 -15.44 -6.63 -6.53
C VAL A 19 -16.82 -7.07 -6.02
N GLU A 20 -16.91 -8.20 -5.31
CA GLU A 20 -18.13 -8.67 -4.66
C GLU A 20 -18.48 -7.82 -3.42
N ALA A 21 -17.48 -7.35 -2.69
CA ALA A 21 -17.70 -6.49 -1.53
C ALA A 21 -18.23 -5.11 -1.94
N ILE A 22 -17.91 -4.64 -3.16
CA ILE A 22 -18.37 -3.34 -3.65
C ILE A 22 -19.87 -3.41 -4.02
N GLU A 23 -20.63 -2.60 -3.32
CA GLU A 23 -22.06 -2.42 -3.53
C GLU A 23 -22.33 -1.03 -4.12
N ILE A 24 -22.76 -0.99 -5.37
CA ILE A 24 -23.16 0.24 -6.04
C ILE A 24 -24.61 0.52 -5.70
N LYS A 25 -24.89 1.64 -5.05
CA LYS A 25 -26.25 2.03 -4.68
C LYS A 25 -26.92 2.77 -5.83
N ASN A 26 -28.11 2.30 -6.22
CA ASN A 26 -28.92 2.97 -7.22
C ASN A 26 -29.64 4.20 -6.64
N GLY A 27 -29.91 5.19 -7.50
CA GLY A 27 -30.62 6.40 -7.10
C GLY A 27 -29.82 7.44 -6.34
N ARG A 28 -28.51 7.23 -6.21
CA ARG A 28 -27.57 8.21 -5.65
C ARG A 28 -26.23 8.10 -6.37
N LYS A 29 -25.43 9.14 -6.25
CA LYS A 29 -24.09 9.18 -6.78
C LYS A 29 -23.15 8.36 -5.88
N ASN A 30 -22.39 7.45 -6.47
CA ASN A 30 -21.33 6.72 -5.77
C ASN A 30 -19.99 7.38 -6.08
N ILE A 31 -19.16 7.52 -5.05
CA ILE A 31 -17.78 8.03 -5.15
C ILE A 31 -16.85 6.97 -4.61
N ILE A 32 -16.09 6.36 -5.51
CA ILE A 32 -15.18 5.26 -5.19
C ILE A 32 -13.75 5.72 -5.34
N VAL A 33 -12.93 5.49 -4.33
CA VAL A 33 -11.52 5.84 -4.31
C VAL A 33 -10.65 4.60 -4.30
N ASP A 34 -9.75 4.51 -5.26
CA ASP A 34 -8.62 3.59 -5.29
C ASP A 34 -7.36 4.34 -4.85
N CYS A 35 -6.81 3.97 -3.70
CA CYS A 35 -5.61 4.61 -3.15
C CYS A 35 -4.31 4.07 -3.71
N THR A 36 -4.36 3.01 -4.53
CA THR A 36 -3.18 2.28 -4.98
C THR A 36 -3.36 1.85 -6.43
N LEU A 37 -2.74 2.59 -7.32
CA LEU A 37 -2.80 2.24 -8.74
C LEU A 37 -1.92 1.03 -9.01
N TRP A 38 -2.51 -0.16 -8.86
CA TRP A 38 -1.88 -1.36 -9.34
C TRP A 38 -2.63 -1.94 -10.51
N MET A 39 -2.11 -1.71 -11.72
CA MET A 39 -2.54 -2.38 -12.96
C MET A 39 -4.07 -2.53 -13.10
N TRP A 40 -4.81 -1.44 -13.17
CA TRP A 40 -6.23 -1.25 -13.61
C TRP A 40 -7.24 -2.40 -13.46
N TRP A 41 -6.86 -3.63 -13.08
CA TRP A 41 -7.77 -4.78 -13.03
C TRP A 41 -8.91 -4.60 -12.03
N HIS A 42 -8.60 -4.19 -10.81
CA HIS A 42 -9.63 -3.89 -9.82
C HIS A 42 -10.51 -2.75 -10.31
N ALA A 43 -9.92 -1.64 -10.74
CA ALA A 43 -10.61 -0.47 -11.24
C ALA A 43 -11.51 -0.80 -12.44
N SER A 44 -11.01 -1.59 -13.41
CA SER A 44 -11.80 -1.99 -14.58
C SER A 44 -13.08 -2.70 -14.19
N LYS A 45 -12.98 -3.69 -13.31
CA LYS A 45 -14.14 -4.46 -12.86
C LYS A 45 -15.11 -3.66 -12.00
N ILE A 46 -14.60 -2.68 -11.28
CA ILE A 46 -15.42 -1.76 -10.49
C ILE A 46 -16.16 -0.79 -11.41
N ILE A 47 -15.49 -0.17 -12.37
CA ILE A 47 -16.07 0.79 -13.33
C ILE A 47 -17.16 0.13 -14.17
N GLU A 48 -17.00 -1.15 -14.56
CA GLU A 48 -18.05 -1.92 -15.25
C GLU A 48 -19.36 -1.98 -14.45
N LYS A 49 -19.28 -2.01 -13.12
CA LYS A 49 -20.45 -2.06 -12.23
C LYS A 49 -21.06 -0.68 -11.92
N MET A 50 -20.30 0.41 -12.06
CA MET A 50 -20.72 1.76 -11.67
C MET A 50 -21.82 2.30 -12.56
N ASN A 51 -22.64 3.17 -12.00
CA ASN A 51 -23.73 3.83 -12.72
C ASN A 51 -23.23 5.06 -13.48
N LYS A 52 -24.07 5.58 -14.37
CA LYS A 52 -23.85 6.87 -15.00
C LYS A 52 -23.77 7.97 -13.92
N ASP A 53 -22.83 8.90 -14.11
CA ASP A 53 -22.56 10.03 -13.21
C ASP A 53 -21.89 9.66 -11.87
N ASP A 54 -21.58 8.38 -11.61
CA ASP A 54 -20.70 7.99 -10.52
C ASP A 54 -19.29 8.53 -10.74
N ILE A 55 -18.51 8.68 -9.66
CA ILE A 55 -17.12 9.14 -9.71
C ILE A 55 -16.19 8.03 -9.27
N PHE A 56 -15.20 7.76 -10.08
CA PHE A 56 -14.07 6.90 -9.73
C PHE A 56 -12.80 7.75 -9.62
N ILE A 57 -12.13 7.69 -8.48
CA ILE A 57 -10.93 8.46 -8.19
C ILE A 57 -9.77 7.51 -7.98
N TRP A 58 -8.64 7.81 -8.61
CA TRP A 58 -7.48 6.96 -8.58
C TRP A 58 -6.21 7.71 -8.21
N PHE A 59 -5.49 7.21 -7.21
CA PHE A 59 -4.22 7.75 -6.74
C PHE A 59 -3.04 6.92 -7.21
N ASP A 60 -2.00 7.57 -7.71
CA ASP A 60 -0.66 7.00 -7.85
C ASP A 60 0.42 8.07 -7.67
N ALA A 61 1.48 7.70 -6.96
CA ALA A 61 2.66 8.55 -6.80
C ALA A 61 3.56 8.55 -8.06
N ASP A 62 3.44 7.53 -8.94
CA ASP A 62 4.23 7.41 -10.16
C ASP A 62 3.39 7.83 -11.38
N ILE A 63 3.75 8.97 -12.00
CA ILE A 63 3.06 9.53 -13.16
C ILE A 63 3.00 8.54 -14.34
N LYS A 64 4.04 7.69 -14.51
CA LYS A 64 4.07 6.70 -15.60
C LYS A 64 2.95 5.67 -15.49
N ASN A 65 2.61 5.28 -14.26
CA ASN A 65 1.50 4.37 -14.01
C ASN A 65 0.17 5.01 -14.39
N LEU A 66 -0.02 6.30 -14.05
CA LEU A 66 -1.24 7.05 -14.40
C LEU A 66 -1.43 7.17 -15.92
N ASP A 67 -0.37 7.44 -16.66
CA ASP A 67 -0.43 7.54 -18.13
C ASP A 67 -0.86 6.21 -18.77
N LEU A 68 -0.30 5.09 -18.30
CA LEU A 68 -0.69 3.75 -18.76
C LEU A 68 -2.14 3.42 -18.41
N ALA A 69 -2.55 3.76 -17.20
CA ALA A 69 -3.90 3.54 -16.71
C ALA A 69 -4.94 4.34 -17.50
N LYS A 70 -4.64 5.61 -17.80
CA LYS A 70 -5.54 6.48 -18.57
C LYS A 70 -5.91 5.87 -19.91
N VAL A 71 -4.92 5.41 -20.68
CA VAL A 71 -5.15 4.76 -21.99
C VAL A 71 -6.10 3.56 -21.86
N ARG A 72 -6.00 2.79 -20.78
CA ARG A 72 -6.83 1.62 -20.55
C ARG A 72 -8.24 1.99 -20.10
N LEU A 73 -8.34 2.93 -19.18
CA LEU A 73 -9.64 3.37 -18.65
C LEU A 73 -10.49 4.04 -19.72
N ASP A 74 -9.90 4.82 -20.60
CA ASP A 74 -10.59 5.44 -21.73
C ASP A 74 -11.24 4.38 -22.65
N ARG A 75 -10.61 3.20 -22.78
CA ARG A 75 -11.17 2.09 -23.56
C ARG A 75 -12.34 1.38 -22.85
N ILE A 76 -12.31 1.30 -21.52
CA ILE A 76 -13.31 0.60 -20.72
C ILE A 76 -14.52 1.49 -20.48
N ASN A 77 -14.29 2.78 -20.29
CA ASN A 77 -15.32 3.80 -20.06
C ASN A 77 -15.77 4.45 -21.39
N ASN A 78 -15.98 3.63 -22.42
CA ASN A 78 -16.23 4.08 -23.81
C ASN A 78 -17.30 5.13 -23.97
N ASP A 79 -18.36 5.07 -23.14
CA ASP A 79 -19.50 6.00 -23.21
C ASP A 79 -19.37 7.17 -22.21
N ASN A 80 -18.18 7.40 -21.64
CA ASN A 80 -17.97 8.36 -20.54
C ASN A 80 -19.01 8.22 -19.42
N LYS A 81 -19.39 7.00 -19.12
CA LYS A 81 -20.44 6.66 -18.17
C LYS A 81 -20.07 7.12 -16.76
N VAL A 82 -18.81 6.92 -16.38
CA VAL A 82 -18.26 7.25 -15.05
C VAL A 82 -17.30 8.42 -15.17
N LYS A 83 -17.41 9.41 -14.26
CA LYS A 83 -16.39 10.46 -14.17
C LYS A 83 -15.13 9.86 -13.53
N ILE A 84 -14.02 9.81 -14.28
CA ILE A 84 -12.74 9.32 -13.79
C ILE A 84 -11.83 10.50 -13.45
N ILE A 85 -11.28 10.51 -12.22
CA ILE A 85 -10.32 11.50 -11.75
C ILE A 85 -9.01 10.77 -11.42
N LEU A 86 -7.92 11.15 -12.08
CA LEU A 86 -6.59 10.59 -11.85
C LEU A 86 -5.77 11.61 -11.05
N ILE A 87 -5.27 11.20 -9.89
CA ILE A 87 -4.53 12.08 -8.98
C ILE A 87 -3.08 11.58 -8.87
N ASN A 88 -2.14 12.38 -9.39
CA ASN A 88 -0.73 12.09 -9.23
C ASN A 88 -0.24 12.56 -7.86
N SER A 89 -0.52 11.79 -6.86
CA SER A 89 -0.12 12.04 -5.48
C SER A 89 -0.01 10.75 -4.68
N ASN A 90 0.79 10.80 -3.61
CA ASN A 90 0.78 9.73 -2.62
C ASN A 90 -0.52 9.81 -1.82
N PHE A 91 -1.15 8.67 -1.55
CA PHE A 91 -2.39 8.57 -0.78
C PHE A 91 -2.29 9.11 0.68
N VAL A 92 -1.09 9.43 1.16
CA VAL A 92 -0.90 10.20 2.41
C VAL A 92 -1.56 11.57 2.35
N ASN A 93 -1.78 12.10 1.15
CA ASN A 93 -2.42 13.38 0.89
C ASN A 93 -3.92 13.24 0.57
N LEU A 94 -4.51 12.04 0.79
CA LEU A 94 -5.90 11.71 0.42
C LEU A 94 -6.89 12.84 0.72
N LYS A 95 -6.92 13.32 1.95
CA LYS A 95 -7.85 14.37 2.37
C LYS A 95 -7.65 15.66 1.57
N LYS A 96 -6.41 16.14 1.46
CA LYS A 96 -6.07 17.38 0.76
C LYS A 96 -6.47 17.31 -0.72
N GLU A 97 -6.10 16.23 -1.40
CA GLU A 97 -6.36 16.07 -2.83
C GLU A 97 -7.87 15.96 -3.13
N LEU A 98 -8.65 15.31 -2.25
CA LEU A 98 -10.10 15.27 -2.40
C LEU A 98 -10.77 16.63 -2.12
N GLU A 99 -10.28 17.39 -1.15
CA GLU A 99 -10.73 18.76 -0.90
C GLU A 99 -10.47 19.68 -2.11
N GLU A 100 -9.34 19.53 -2.81
CA GLU A 100 -9.03 20.25 -4.05
C GLU A 100 -9.99 19.90 -5.20
N GLU A 101 -10.50 18.66 -5.22
CA GLU A 101 -11.53 18.20 -6.19
C GLU A 101 -12.96 18.48 -5.74
N TRP A 102 -13.16 19.23 -4.64
CA TRP A 102 -14.47 19.55 -4.06
C TRP A 102 -15.27 18.30 -3.64
N ILE A 103 -14.57 17.31 -3.10
CA ILE A 103 -15.14 16.05 -2.63
C ILE A 103 -14.97 15.95 -1.11
N ASP A 104 -16.07 16.16 -0.39
CA ASP A 104 -16.09 16.17 1.07
C ASP A 104 -16.38 14.80 1.68
N SER A 105 -16.96 13.89 0.91
CA SER A 105 -17.29 12.54 1.36
C SER A 105 -17.22 11.50 0.23
N ILE A 106 -17.00 10.25 0.61
CA ILE A 106 -16.84 9.12 -0.30
C ILE A 106 -17.71 7.94 0.14
N THR A 107 -18.16 7.14 -0.83
CA THR A 107 -19.00 5.96 -0.57
C THR A 107 -18.19 4.70 -0.36
N TRP A 108 -17.07 4.60 -1.06
CA TRP A 108 -16.17 3.46 -1.03
C TRP A 108 -14.71 3.88 -1.14
N ILE A 109 -13.84 3.21 -0.40
CA ILE A 109 -12.40 3.36 -0.56
C ILE A 109 -11.72 2.00 -0.40
N TYR A 110 -10.72 1.74 -1.23
CA TYR A 110 -9.90 0.56 -1.07
C TYR A 110 -8.41 0.83 -1.27
N TYR A 111 -7.62 -0.05 -0.67
CA TYR A 111 -6.17 -0.06 -0.70
C TYR A 111 -5.69 -1.45 -1.11
N ASP A 112 -4.87 -1.53 -2.14
CA ASP A 112 -4.06 -2.69 -2.47
C ASP A 112 -2.60 -2.33 -2.18
N LEU A 113 -2.13 -2.61 -0.95
CA LEU A 113 -0.84 -2.13 -0.43
C LEU A 113 0.37 -2.86 -1.04
N TRP A 114 0.15 -3.58 -2.13
CA TRP A 114 1.24 -4.25 -2.84
C TRP A 114 2.21 -3.26 -3.49
N LEU A 115 3.50 -3.56 -3.40
CA LEU A 115 4.49 -2.87 -4.23
C LEU A 115 4.39 -3.38 -5.68
N SER A 116 4.20 -2.48 -6.63
CA SER A 116 4.10 -2.83 -8.05
C SER A 116 5.21 -3.78 -8.50
N SER A 117 4.85 -4.85 -9.23
CA SER A 117 5.84 -5.75 -9.83
C SER A 117 6.79 -4.99 -10.76
N LEU A 118 6.30 -3.93 -11.42
CA LEU A 118 7.15 -3.08 -12.26
C LEU A 118 8.30 -2.49 -11.45
N HIS A 119 8.05 -2.03 -10.22
CA HIS A 119 9.12 -1.52 -9.35
C HIS A 119 10.12 -2.59 -8.93
N LEU A 120 9.68 -3.85 -8.75
CA LEU A 120 10.55 -4.96 -8.37
C LEU A 120 11.37 -5.50 -9.56
N ASP A 121 10.80 -5.41 -10.75
CA ASP A 121 11.40 -5.95 -11.98
C ASP A 121 12.29 -4.90 -12.69
N GLU A 122 12.21 -3.61 -12.33
CA GLU A 122 13.09 -2.55 -12.80
C GLU A 122 14.34 -2.42 -11.91
N ALA A 123 15.51 -2.84 -12.42
CA ALA A 123 16.77 -2.80 -11.69
C ALA A 123 17.16 -1.39 -11.25
N ASP A 124 16.89 -0.36 -12.07
CA ASP A 124 17.21 1.04 -11.83
C ASP A 124 16.39 1.71 -10.70
N ARG A 125 15.39 1.00 -10.16
CA ARG A 125 14.60 1.43 -8.99
C ARG A 125 15.19 0.94 -7.67
N GLY A 126 16.03 -0.08 -7.67
CA GLY A 126 16.75 -0.59 -6.49
C GLY A 126 15.90 -1.31 -5.45
N PHE A 127 14.69 -1.77 -5.78
CA PHE A 127 13.81 -2.48 -4.84
C PHE A 127 14.18 -3.95 -4.64
N SER A 128 14.85 -4.56 -5.62
CA SER A 128 15.18 -5.98 -5.61
C SER A 128 16.65 -6.22 -5.23
N PHE A 129 16.91 -7.16 -4.33
CA PHE A 129 18.26 -7.64 -4.07
C PHE A 129 18.74 -8.72 -5.07
N MET A 130 17.85 -9.13 -5.97
CA MET A 130 18.15 -10.12 -7.03
C MET A 130 18.67 -9.45 -8.30
N LEU A 131 18.43 -8.16 -8.46
CA LEU A 131 18.85 -7.35 -9.60
C LEU A 131 19.85 -6.31 -9.11
N ASP A 132 20.95 -6.15 -9.83
CA ASP A 132 21.91 -5.09 -9.53
C ASP A 132 21.42 -3.76 -10.12
N GLY A 133 21.41 -2.72 -9.28
CA GLY A 133 20.98 -1.40 -9.64
C GLY A 133 21.27 -0.38 -8.53
N PRO A 134 21.01 0.90 -8.76
CA PRO A 134 21.22 1.94 -7.75
C PRO A 134 20.40 1.65 -6.48
N LEU A 135 20.98 1.85 -5.32
CA LEU A 135 20.33 1.63 -4.03
C LEU A 135 19.39 2.81 -3.68
N ASP A 136 18.31 2.96 -4.45
CA ASP A 136 17.36 4.08 -4.31
C ASP A 136 16.15 3.74 -3.44
N MET A 137 15.31 2.82 -3.85
CA MET A 137 14.07 2.34 -3.20
C MET A 137 12.97 3.41 -2.99
N ARG A 138 13.06 4.60 -3.53
CA ARG A 138 12.01 5.62 -3.41
C ARG A 138 10.86 5.35 -4.37
N LEU A 139 9.64 5.40 -3.86
CA LEU A 139 8.42 5.39 -4.68
C LEU A 139 8.25 6.74 -5.38
N ASP A 140 8.44 7.84 -4.66
CA ASP A 140 8.47 9.20 -5.17
C ASP A 140 9.91 9.73 -5.17
N LYS A 141 10.52 9.83 -6.36
CA LYS A 141 11.92 10.27 -6.51
C LYS A 141 12.14 11.74 -6.14
N SER A 142 11.08 12.54 -6.06
CA SER A 142 11.19 13.96 -5.68
C SER A 142 11.31 14.18 -4.16
N LYS A 143 11.01 13.17 -3.38
CA LYS A 143 10.96 13.22 -1.90
C LYS A 143 11.84 12.13 -1.30
N TRP A 144 12.08 12.25 -0.01
CA TRP A 144 12.72 11.25 0.84
C TRP A 144 14.21 11.01 0.55
N LYS A 145 14.88 10.43 1.54
CA LYS A 145 16.24 9.93 1.39
C LYS A 145 16.23 8.64 0.59
N THR A 146 17.25 8.43 -0.23
CA THR A 146 17.46 7.15 -0.88
C THR A 146 17.84 6.05 0.12
N ALA A 147 17.69 4.80 -0.25
CA ALA A 147 18.19 3.68 0.55
C ALA A 147 19.71 3.77 0.76
N ALA A 148 20.47 4.23 -0.26
CA ALA A 148 21.89 4.49 -0.14
C ALA A 148 22.20 5.54 0.94
N GLU A 149 21.44 6.63 1.01
CA GLU A 149 21.62 7.65 2.04
C GLU A 149 21.34 7.10 3.44
N ILE A 150 20.27 6.30 3.62
CA ILE A 150 19.98 5.63 4.91
C ILE A 150 21.13 4.71 5.31
N VAL A 151 21.52 3.79 4.43
CA VAL A 151 22.57 2.80 4.70
C VAL A 151 23.92 3.46 4.99
N ASN A 152 24.22 4.59 4.32
CA ASN A 152 25.50 5.28 4.48
C ASN A 152 25.52 6.31 5.63
N SER A 153 24.38 6.84 6.08
CA SER A 153 24.33 7.90 7.09
C SER A 153 23.86 7.43 8.47
N TYR A 154 22.95 6.46 8.55
CA TYR A 154 22.40 6.01 9.82
C TYR A 154 23.50 5.38 10.70
N THR A 155 23.43 5.62 12.00
CA THR A 155 24.26 4.96 12.99
C THR A 155 23.93 3.47 13.09
N GLN A 156 24.80 2.69 13.73
CA GLN A 156 24.51 1.29 13.99
C GLN A 156 23.22 1.10 14.80
N ALA A 157 22.96 2.00 15.76
CA ALA A 157 21.76 1.94 16.59
C ALA A 157 20.48 2.18 15.76
N GLU A 158 20.49 3.20 14.89
CA GLU A 158 19.35 3.50 14.01
C GLU A 158 19.10 2.37 13.00
N LEU A 159 20.14 1.83 12.37
CA LEU A 159 20.00 0.66 11.48
C LEU A 159 19.43 -0.56 12.22
N ARG A 160 19.95 -0.84 13.42
CA ARG A 160 19.44 -1.92 14.27
C ARG A 160 17.97 -1.71 14.59
N GLU A 161 17.58 -0.46 14.94
CA GLU A 161 16.22 -0.11 15.30
C GLU A 161 15.25 -0.40 14.14
N ILE A 162 15.53 0.06 12.91
CA ILE A 162 14.66 -0.21 11.76
C ILE A 162 14.56 -1.70 11.45
N PHE A 163 15.64 -2.48 11.59
CA PHE A 163 15.60 -3.93 11.34
C PHE A 163 14.79 -4.68 12.40
N ILE A 164 14.80 -4.24 13.65
CA ILE A 164 13.96 -4.81 14.72
C ILE A 164 12.51 -4.34 14.55
N LYS A 165 12.30 -3.04 14.40
CA LYS A 165 10.96 -2.42 14.33
C LYS A 165 10.13 -3.00 13.19
N TYR A 166 10.75 -3.19 12.03
CA TYR A 166 10.01 -3.60 10.84
C TYR A 166 9.99 -5.12 10.61
N TRP A 167 10.96 -5.88 11.13
CA TRP A 167 10.99 -7.33 10.85
C TRP A 167 11.40 -8.21 12.01
N GLU A 168 11.56 -7.68 13.21
CA GLU A 168 12.00 -8.44 14.38
C GLU A 168 13.23 -9.34 14.04
N GLU A 169 14.15 -8.79 13.20
CA GLU A 169 15.27 -9.56 12.65
C GLU A 169 16.26 -9.96 13.73
N PRO A 170 16.45 -11.26 14.01
CA PRO A 170 17.35 -11.72 15.10
C PRO A 170 18.79 -11.27 14.93
N TRP A 171 19.23 -11.07 13.69
CA TRP A 171 20.59 -10.67 13.34
C TRP A 171 20.73 -9.15 13.16
N ALA A 172 19.73 -8.36 13.53
CA ALA A 172 19.68 -6.91 13.30
C ALA A 172 20.94 -6.20 13.76
N ASN A 173 21.43 -6.50 14.99
CA ASN A 173 22.64 -5.85 15.52
C ASN A 173 23.89 -6.24 14.73
N LYS A 174 24.04 -7.51 14.38
CA LYS A 174 25.17 -8.02 13.60
C LYS A 174 25.20 -7.45 12.18
N ILE A 175 24.04 -7.35 11.54
CA ILE A 175 23.91 -6.79 10.20
C ILE A 175 24.20 -5.29 10.22
N ALA A 176 23.63 -4.54 11.18
CA ALA A 176 23.90 -3.12 11.36
C ALA A 176 25.39 -2.83 11.60
N ALA A 177 26.04 -3.61 12.49
CA ALA A 177 27.47 -3.50 12.74
C ALA A 177 28.28 -3.73 11.47
N ARG A 178 27.95 -4.78 10.70
CA ARG A 178 28.66 -5.11 9.45
C ARG A 178 28.51 -4.02 8.38
N ILE A 179 27.31 -3.42 8.24
CA ILE A 179 27.10 -2.28 7.35
C ILE A 179 28.03 -1.12 7.75
N VAL A 180 28.02 -0.75 9.05
CA VAL A 180 28.82 0.37 9.54
C VAL A 180 30.32 0.11 9.39
N GLU A 181 30.78 -1.10 9.68
CA GLU A 181 32.17 -1.50 9.50
C GLU A 181 32.60 -1.46 8.02
N THR A 182 31.78 -2.02 7.13
CA THR A 182 32.05 -2.05 5.69
C THR A 182 32.18 -0.63 5.12
N ARG A 183 31.26 0.27 5.46
CA ARG A 183 31.31 1.65 4.94
C ARG A 183 32.48 2.48 5.50
N LYS A 184 33.04 2.13 6.68
CA LYS A 184 34.24 2.76 7.23
C LYS A 184 35.52 2.33 6.49
N ASN A 185 35.56 1.07 6.04
CA ASN A 185 36.75 0.46 5.46
C ASN A 185 36.72 0.44 3.92
N LYS A 186 35.57 0.72 3.28
CA LYS A 186 35.39 0.69 1.85
C LYS A 186 34.64 1.95 1.39
N LYS A 187 34.42 2.04 0.07
CA LYS A 187 33.51 3.01 -0.50
C LYS A 187 32.09 2.86 0.07
N ARG A 188 31.32 3.96 -0.01
CA ARG A 188 29.88 3.99 0.30
C ARG A 188 29.14 2.94 -0.52
N PHE A 189 28.02 2.45 0.02
CA PHE A 189 27.11 1.59 -0.71
C PHE A 189 26.36 2.40 -1.77
N GLU A 190 26.44 2.00 -3.01
CA GLU A 190 25.78 2.66 -4.14
C GLU A 190 24.78 1.74 -4.84
N THR A 191 25.02 0.40 -4.77
CA THR A 191 24.16 -0.57 -5.46
C THR A 191 23.53 -1.59 -4.53
N THR A 192 22.48 -2.22 -5.04
CA THR A 192 21.76 -3.29 -4.34
C THR A 192 22.64 -4.51 -4.11
N SER A 193 23.52 -4.85 -5.07
CA SER A 193 24.45 -5.96 -4.95
C SER A 193 25.46 -5.74 -3.83
N GLU A 194 26.06 -4.56 -3.73
CA GLU A 194 27.01 -4.23 -2.66
C GLU A 194 26.41 -4.43 -1.27
N LEU A 195 25.16 -3.98 -1.07
CA LEU A 195 24.45 -4.20 0.19
C LEU A 195 24.10 -5.67 0.39
N SER A 196 23.58 -6.33 -0.65
CA SER A 196 23.18 -7.74 -0.59
C SER A 196 24.33 -8.69 -0.24
N GLU A 197 25.54 -8.43 -0.74
CA GLU A 197 26.73 -9.26 -0.49
C GLU A 197 27.16 -9.28 0.98
N ILE A 198 26.99 -8.18 1.68
CA ILE A 198 27.39 -8.11 3.09
C ILE A 198 26.35 -8.65 4.05
N ILE A 199 25.09 -8.82 3.62
CA ILE A 199 24.02 -9.38 4.47
C ILE A 199 24.19 -10.90 4.54
N PRO A 200 24.52 -11.46 5.73
CA PRO A 200 24.73 -12.89 5.88
C PRO A 200 23.39 -13.65 5.84
N GLY A 201 23.46 -14.92 5.47
CA GLY A 201 22.34 -15.85 5.62
C GLY A 201 21.53 -16.09 4.35
N LEU A 202 20.33 -16.62 4.56
CA LEU A 202 19.43 -17.07 3.50
C LEU A 202 18.77 -15.88 2.76
N PRO A 203 18.24 -16.09 1.56
CA PRO A 203 17.48 -15.07 0.81
C PRO A 203 16.41 -14.38 1.64
N LYS A 204 15.78 -15.09 2.58
CA LYS A 204 14.78 -14.54 3.50
C LYS A 204 15.31 -13.41 4.38
N THR A 205 16.56 -13.50 4.88
CA THR A 205 17.19 -12.43 5.66
C THR A 205 17.41 -11.20 4.79
N LYS A 206 17.95 -11.39 3.58
CA LYS A 206 18.14 -10.29 2.61
C LYS A 206 16.82 -9.59 2.30
N SER A 207 15.77 -10.35 2.02
CA SER A 207 14.42 -9.82 1.76
C SER A 207 13.92 -8.95 2.91
N ARG A 208 14.08 -9.39 4.17
CA ARG A 208 13.66 -8.65 5.35
C ARG A 208 14.43 -7.33 5.53
N ILE A 209 15.74 -7.34 5.32
CA ILE A 209 16.58 -6.15 5.44
C ILE A 209 16.21 -5.14 4.34
N PHE A 210 16.11 -5.58 3.08
CA PHE A 210 15.69 -4.72 1.98
C PHE A 210 14.31 -4.12 2.21
N GLN A 211 13.37 -4.92 2.69
CA GLN A 211 12.03 -4.46 3.02
C GLN A 211 12.03 -3.49 4.23
N ALA A 212 12.86 -3.72 5.25
CA ALA A 212 12.99 -2.79 6.37
C ALA A 212 13.52 -1.42 5.91
N ILE A 213 14.52 -1.41 5.03
CA ILE A 213 15.07 -0.18 4.46
C ILE A 213 14.01 0.51 3.58
N ARG A 214 13.28 -0.23 2.75
CA ARG A 214 12.21 0.29 1.89
C ARG A 214 11.11 0.97 2.71
N ILE A 215 10.65 0.32 3.77
CA ILE A 215 9.65 0.87 4.69
C ILE A 215 10.15 2.18 5.30
N GLU A 216 11.42 2.24 5.69
CA GLU A 216 12.03 3.45 6.26
C GLU A 216 12.17 4.56 5.21
N VAL A 217 12.63 4.23 3.98
CA VAL A 217 12.76 5.17 2.85
C VAL A 217 11.42 5.86 2.57
N ASN A 218 10.35 5.07 2.46
CA ASN A 218 9.04 5.54 1.99
C ASN A 218 8.09 5.90 3.14
N LYS A 219 8.50 5.74 4.40
CA LYS A 219 7.64 5.94 5.58
C LYS A 219 6.31 5.19 5.48
N GLU A 220 6.34 3.97 4.88
CA GLU A 220 5.15 3.24 4.43
C GLU A 220 4.11 3.08 5.54
N LEU A 221 4.54 2.74 6.77
CA LEU A 221 3.61 2.50 7.88
C LEU A 221 2.93 3.79 8.37
N GLU A 222 3.67 4.91 8.40
CA GLU A 222 3.15 6.22 8.78
C GLU A 222 2.17 6.74 7.71
N VAL A 223 2.51 6.52 6.45
CA VAL A 223 1.67 6.85 5.29
C VAL A 223 0.34 6.10 5.34
N ILE A 224 0.39 4.78 5.59
CA ILE A 224 -0.80 3.93 5.73
C ILE A 224 -1.66 4.39 6.90
N GLU A 225 -1.07 4.60 8.08
CA GLU A 225 -1.80 5.00 9.28
C GLU A 225 -2.54 6.32 9.08
N LYS A 226 -1.83 7.33 8.54
CA LYS A 226 -2.43 8.64 8.26
C LYS A 226 -3.57 8.53 7.26
N SER A 227 -3.33 7.87 6.12
CA SER A 227 -4.34 7.75 5.06
C SER A 227 -5.57 6.98 5.51
N LEU A 228 -5.42 5.89 6.28
CA LEU A 228 -6.56 5.15 6.82
C LEU A 228 -7.40 6.01 7.76
N ASN A 229 -6.78 6.83 8.63
CA ASN A 229 -7.53 7.75 9.49
C ASN A 229 -8.26 8.83 8.66
N ASP A 230 -7.61 9.41 7.65
CA ASP A 230 -8.25 10.36 6.73
C ASP A 230 -9.42 9.71 5.97
N ALA A 231 -9.24 8.48 5.47
CA ALA A 231 -10.29 7.71 4.79
C ALA A 231 -11.52 7.49 5.66
N LEU A 232 -11.32 7.14 6.94
CA LEU A 232 -12.42 6.92 7.87
C LEU A 232 -13.20 8.21 8.16
N ASN A 233 -12.54 9.36 8.12
CA ASN A 233 -13.21 10.65 8.28
C ASN A 233 -14.01 11.03 7.03
N LEU A 234 -13.50 10.72 5.85
CA LEU A 234 -14.14 11.01 4.55
C LEU A 234 -15.28 10.06 4.19
N LEU A 235 -15.27 8.83 4.73
CA LEU A 235 -16.35 7.89 4.51
C LEU A 235 -17.68 8.45 5.05
N GLU A 236 -18.71 8.45 4.23
CA GLU A 236 -20.06 8.73 4.66
C GLU A 236 -20.66 7.57 5.49
N LYS A 237 -21.79 7.79 6.12
CA LYS A 237 -22.55 6.71 6.76
C LYS A 237 -22.90 5.63 5.73
N ASP A 238 -22.74 4.37 6.12
CA ASP A 238 -22.85 3.18 5.28
C ASP A 238 -21.81 3.10 4.14
N GLY A 239 -20.81 3.98 4.15
CA GLY A 239 -19.63 3.87 3.31
C GLY A 239 -18.73 2.74 3.78
N LYS A 240 -17.99 2.13 2.87
CA LYS A 240 -17.17 0.95 3.16
C LYS A 240 -15.72 1.17 2.82
N ILE A 241 -14.84 0.51 3.59
CA ILE A 241 -13.39 0.48 3.37
C ILE A 241 -12.93 -0.97 3.22
N PHE A 242 -12.02 -1.22 2.26
CA PHE A 242 -11.41 -2.51 2.02
C PHE A 242 -9.89 -2.34 1.90
N VAL A 243 -9.11 -3.09 2.66
CA VAL A 243 -7.65 -2.97 2.69
C VAL A 243 -7.01 -4.33 2.49
N ILE A 244 -6.23 -4.47 1.43
CA ILE A 244 -5.41 -5.65 1.14
C ILE A 244 -3.98 -5.34 1.60
N SER A 245 -3.47 -6.13 2.54
CA SER A 245 -2.13 -6.04 3.11
C SER A 245 -1.30 -7.24 2.67
N PHE A 246 -0.01 -7.07 2.44
CA PHE A 246 0.89 -8.15 1.99
C PHE A 246 1.94 -8.55 3.02
N HIS A 247 2.07 -7.78 4.09
CA HIS A 247 2.90 -8.17 5.22
C HIS A 247 2.26 -7.85 6.57
N SER A 248 2.82 -8.46 7.62
CA SER A 248 2.23 -8.44 8.96
C SER A 248 2.11 -7.05 9.57
N LEU A 249 2.97 -6.10 9.20
CA LEU A 249 2.95 -4.74 9.75
C LEU A 249 1.78 -3.92 9.18
N GLU A 250 1.53 -4.00 7.87
CA GLU A 250 0.36 -3.38 7.22
C GLU A 250 -0.94 -3.93 7.82
N ASP A 251 -1.06 -5.28 7.90
CA ASP A 251 -2.22 -5.94 8.49
C ASP A 251 -2.41 -5.54 9.96
N ARG A 252 -1.31 -5.36 10.71
CA ARG A 252 -1.33 -4.93 12.12
C ARG A 252 -1.91 -3.54 12.27
N ILE A 253 -1.46 -2.57 11.48
CA ILE A 253 -1.96 -1.18 11.49
C ILE A 253 -3.44 -1.16 11.15
N THR A 254 -3.83 -1.76 10.02
CA THR A 254 -5.22 -1.84 9.58
C THR A 254 -6.11 -2.46 10.67
N LYS A 255 -5.68 -3.59 11.24
CA LYS A 255 -6.39 -4.27 12.34
C LYS A 255 -6.53 -3.39 13.57
N GLN A 256 -5.47 -2.67 13.96
CA GLN A 256 -5.48 -1.82 15.16
C GLN A 256 -6.43 -0.64 14.98
N ILE A 257 -6.37 0.04 13.84
CA ILE A 257 -7.27 1.16 13.51
C ILE A 257 -8.72 0.68 13.49
N PHE A 258 -9.03 -0.37 12.73
CA PHE A 258 -10.40 -0.88 12.66
C PHE A 258 -10.91 -1.33 14.04
N LYS A 259 -10.07 -2.01 14.83
CA LYS A 259 -10.44 -2.43 16.19
C LYS A 259 -10.70 -1.24 17.10
N ARG A 260 -9.90 -0.17 17.01
CA ARG A 260 -10.10 1.07 17.78
C ARG A 260 -11.48 1.64 17.47
N GLU A 261 -11.81 1.80 16.20
CA GLU A 261 -13.05 2.40 15.72
C GLU A 261 -14.31 1.53 15.94
N THR A 262 -14.15 0.26 16.35
CA THR A 262 -15.28 -0.60 16.71
C THR A 262 -15.62 -0.55 18.20
N LYS A 263 -14.91 0.22 19.02
CA LYS A 263 -15.14 0.36 20.46
C LYS A 263 -15.87 1.67 20.75
N ASP A 264 -16.68 1.66 21.80
CA ASP A 264 -17.33 2.88 22.30
C ASP A 264 -16.42 3.66 23.26
N CYS A 265 -15.32 3.04 23.73
CA CYS A 265 -14.31 3.67 24.57
C CYS A 265 -12.92 3.10 24.25
N ILE A 266 -11.91 3.95 24.27
CA ILE A 266 -10.50 3.60 23.98
C ILE A 266 -9.54 3.94 25.13
N CYS A 267 -10.04 4.47 26.25
CA CYS A 267 -9.22 4.70 27.44
C CYS A 267 -9.01 3.40 28.21
N ASP A 268 -7.91 3.34 28.97
CA ASP A 268 -7.57 2.23 29.85
C ASP A 268 -8.16 2.40 31.27
N ASP A 269 -8.78 3.55 31.56
CA ASP A 269 -9.36 3.87 32.84
C ASP A 269 -10.71 3.21 33.06
N LEU A 270 -11.07 2.98 34.35
CA LEU A 270 -12.36 2.39 34.74
C LEU A 270 -13.55 3.31 34.40
N ILE A 271 -13.32 4.63 34.36
CA ILE A 271 -14.33 5.64 34.01
C ILE A 271 -13.92 6.25 32.67
N CYS A 272 -14.80 6.15 31.68
CA CYS A 272 -14.53 6.70 30.35
C CYS A 272 -14.44 8.22 30.38
N SER A 273 -13.31 8.77 29.93
CA SER A 273 -13.06 10.19 29.79
C SER A 273 -12.67 10.60 28.35
N CYS A 274 -12.53 9.61 27.43
CA CYS A 274 -11.98 9.87 26.10
C CYS A 274 -12.96 10.48 25.08
N GLY A 275 -14.27 10.43 25.34
CA GLY A 275 -15.30 10.90 24.41
C GLY A 275 -15.34 10.14 23.07
N HIS A 276 -14.60 9.02 22.96
CA HIS A 276 -14.59 8.21 21.75
C HIS A 276 -15.91 7.47 21.58
N GLU A 277 -16.41 7.45 20.38
CA GLU A 277 -17.60 6.70 19.99
C GLU A 277 -17.27 5.73 18.86
N LYS A 278 -17.93 4.60 18.88
CA LYS A 278 -17.84 3.62 17.81
C LYS A 278 -18.30 4.19 16.48
N THR A 279 -17.43 4.14 15.49
CA THR A 279 -17.67 4.65 14.14
C THR A 279 -17.73 3.56 13.08
N LEU A 280 -17.19 2.37 13.34
CA LEU A 280 -17.10 1.27 12.41
C LEU A 280 -17.77 -0.01 12.91
N LYS A 281 -18.19 -0.83 11.95
CA LYS A 281 -18.55 -2.24 12.14
C LYS A 281 -17.72 -3.07 11.17
N LEU A 282 -16.99 -4.08 11.68
CA LEU A 282 -16.27 -5.02 10.82
C LEU A 282 -17.24 -5.84 9.97
N LEU A 283 -16.97 -5.98 8.68
CA LEU A 283 -17.73 -6.85 7.79
C LEU A 283 -17.26 -8.31 7.93
N ASN A 284 -15.98 -8.51 8.27
CA ASN A 284 -15.42 -9.83 8.53
C ASN A 284 -14.54 -9.84 9.80
N LYS A 285 -14.77 -10.80 10.68
CA LYS A 285 -14.00 -10.94 11.94
C LYS A 285 -12.58 -11.43 11.70
N LYS A 286 -12.39 -12.34 10.73
CA LYS A 286 -11.08 -12.83 10.28
C LYS A 286 -10.71 -12.15 8.95
N PRO A 287 -9.42 -11.97 8.66
CA PRO A 287 -9.03 -11.47 7.35
C PRO A 287 -9.48 -12.46 6.26
N ILE A 288 -9.85 -11.92 5.12
CA ILE A 288 -10.02 -12.68 3.88
C ILE A 288 -8.62 -13.03 3.39
N ILE A 289 -8.40 -14.25 2.96
CA ILE A 289 -7.12 -14.74 2.44
C ILE A 289 -7.33 -15.34 1.06
N PRO A 290 -6.31 -15.29 0.17
CA PRO A 290 -6.40 -15.91 -1.14
C PRO A 290 -6.69 -17.41 -1.06
N THR A 291 -7.39 -17.92 -2.06
CA THR A 291 -7.63 -19.35 -2.21
C THR A 291 -6.35 -20.11 -2.61
N GLU A 292 -6.31 -21.42 -2.40
CA GLU A 292 -5.19 -22.25 -2.87
C GLU A 292 -4.99 -22.16 -4.39
N GLU A 293 -6.07 -22.09 -5.15
CA GLU A 293 -6.03 -21.92 -6.62
C GLU A 293 -5.40 -20.59 -7.01
N GLU A 294 -5.74 -19.51 -6.31
CA GLU A 294 -5.15 -18.19 -6.52
C GLU A 294 -3.65 -18.19 -6.18
N ILE A 295 -3.25 -18.83 -5.09
CA ILE A 295 -1.84 -18.95 -4.68
C ILE A 295 -1.02 -19.74 -5.71
N ILE A 296 -1.60 -20.80 -6.31
CA ILE A 296 -0.95 -21.58 -7.36
C ILE A 296 -0.74 -20.71 -8.61
N LYS A 297 -1.77 -19.95 -9.02
CA LYS A 297 -1.71 -19.07 -10.19
C LYS A 297 -0.83 -17.84 -9.96
N ASN A 298 -0.88 -17.29 -8.75
CA ASN A 298 -0.11 -16.11 -8.34
C ASN A 298 0.57 -16.35 -6.96
N PRO A 299 1.77 -16.94 -6.91
CA PRO A 299 2.48 -17.20 -5.66
C PRO A 299 2.72 -15.95 -4.79
N ARG A 300 2.69 -14.75 -5.40
CA ARG A 300 2.84 -13.47 -4.71
C ARG A 300 1.63 -13.16 -3.81
N SER A 301 0.44 -13.72 -4.10
CA SER A 301 -0.77 -13.55 -3.28
C SER A 301 -0.69 -14.24 -1.92
N ARG A 302 0.20 -15.22 -1.73
CA ARG A 302 0.26 -16.09 -0.53
C ARG A 302 0.21 -15.35 0.80
N SER A 303 0.81 -14.18 0.90
CA SER A 303 0.86 -13.38 2.12
C SER A 303 -0.28 -12.38 2.27
N ALA A 304 -1.12 -12.23 1.25
CA ALA A 304 -2.19 -11.26 1.23
C ALA A 304 -3.26 -11.53 2.30
N LYS A 305 -3.75 -10.45 2.88
CA LYS A 305 -4.85 -10.45 3.86
C LYS A 305 -5.73 -9.24 3.62
N ALA A 306 -7.00 -9.43 3.37
CA ALA A 306 -7.92 -8.33 3.27
C ALA A 306 -8.78 -8.17 4.52
N ARG A 307 -9.03 -6.91 4.89
CA ARG A 307 -9.95 -6.50 5.95
C ARG A 307 -10.92 -5.49 5.42
N SER A 308 -12.18 -5.61 5.83
CA SER A 308 -13.21 -4.67 5.43
C SER A 308 -14.07 -4.24 6.61
N ALA A 309 -14.56 -3.00 6.53
CA ALA A 309 -15.43 -2.41 7.53
C ALA A 309 -16.44 -1.46 6.86
N ILE A 310 -17.53 -1.18 7.56
CA ILE A 310 -18.56 -0.23 7.17
C ILE A 310 -18.66 0.88 8.21
N LYS A 311 -18.79 2.12 7.75
CA LYS A 311 -19.04 3.29 8.59
C LYS A 311 -20.47 3.25 9.10
N ILE A 312 -20.68 3.47 10.40
CA ILE A 312 -22.01 3.38 11.03
C ILE A 312 -22.54 4.74 11.53
N LYS A 313 -21.66 5.74 11.63
CA LYS A 313 -22.00 7.13 12.03
C LYS A 313 -21.36 8.13 11.10
#